data_ddff5fced499b1c930d9668beb3050b6
#
_entry.id   ddff5fced499b1c930d9668beb3050b6
#
_cell.length_a   1.000
_cell.length_b   1.000
_cell.length_c   1.000
_cell.angle_alpha   90.00
_cell.angle_beta   90.00
_cell.angle_gamma   90.00
#
_symmetry.space_group_name_H-M   'P 1'
#
loop_
_entity.id
_entity.type
_entity.pdbx_description
1 polymer ?
#
loop_
_entity_poly.entity_id
_entity_poly.type
_entity_poly.pdbx_seq_one_letter_code
_entity_poly.pdbx_strand_id
1 'polypeptide(L)'
;LIPSVDLAVFIQNIDRLIAAMTKEVPGLSINYSILNARPPVGVSADSPLVRRIESICRRERIENARSGLGYFSDSSVVVKELGVPFVILGPGERVFDDKMDEYVYMDKVCAAQKIYEKYMLE
;
A
#
# COMPACT_ATOMS: atom_id res chain seq x y z
N LEU A 1 -5.64 5.28 -3.96
CA LEU A 1 -6.18 6.00 -2.78
C LEU A 1 -5.49 5.49 -1.52
N ILE A 2 -5.39 6.32 -0.50
CA ILE A 2 -4.93 5.94 0.84
C ILE A 2 -6.14 5.58 1.72
N PRO A 3 -5.96 4.80 2.81
CA PRO A 3 -7.08 4.34 3.66
C PRO A 3 -8.00 5.43 4.22
N SER A 4 -7.51 6.65 4.34
CA SER A 4 -8.30 7.79 4.82
C SER A 4 -9.19 8.46 3.78
N VAL A 5 -9.11 8.04 2.51
CA VAL A 5 -9.88 8.63 1.40
C VAL A 5 -11.03 7.72 1.02
N ASP A 6 -12.26 8.22 1.20
CA ASP A 6 -13.45 7.56 0.70
C ASP A 6 -13.57 7.73 -0.82
N LEU A 7 -13.70 6.61 -1.54
CA LEU A 7 -13.77 6.61 -3.00
C LEU A 7 -15.03 7.35 -3.52
N ALA A 8 -16.17 7.19 -2.84
CA ALA A 8 -17.41 7.84 -3.27
C ALA A 8 -17.31 9.36 -3.14
N VAL A 9 -16.74 9.84 -2.03
CA VAL A 9 -16.48 11.27 -1.84
C VAL A 9 -15.48 11.81 -2.86
N PHE A 10 -14.45 11.03 -3.17
CA PHE A 10 -13.47 11.40 -4.20
C PHE A 10 -14.13 11.56 -5.59
N ILE A 11 -14.97 10.61 -6.00
CA ILE A 11 -15.71 10.66 -7.27
C ILE A 11 -16.66 11.86 -7.30
N GLN A 12 -17.42 12.09 -6.22
CA GLN A 12 -18.31 13.27 -6.13
C GLN A 12 -17.54 14.59 -6.28
N ASN A 13 -16.33 14.68 -5.78
CA ASN A 13 -15.51 15.88 -5.93
C ASN A 13 -15.05 16.07 -7.39
N ILE A 14 -14.74 14.98 -8.10
CA ILE A 14 -14.47 15.04 -9.55
C ILE A 14 -15.71 15.55 -10.31
N ASP A 15 -16.89 15.01 -10.04
CA ASP A 15 -18.13 15.42 -10.68
C ASP A 15 -18.45 16.89 -10.45
N ARG A 16 -18.25 17.37 -9.22
CA ARG A 16 -18.43 18.80 -8.89
C ARG A 16 -17.45 19.70 -9.64
N LEU A 17 -16.19 19.27 -9.74
CA LEU A 17 -15.18 20.01 -10.48
C LEU A 17 -15.52 20.08 -11.97
N ILE A 18 -15.91 18.97 -12.59
CA ILE A 18 -16.35 18.92 -13.98
C ILE A 18 -17.53 19.86 -14.21
N ALA A 19 -18.55 19.79 -13.35
CA ALA A 19 -19.72 20.64 -13.44
C ALA A 19 -19.39 22.13 -13.33
N ALA A 20 -18.45 22.50 -12.46
CA ALA A 20 -17.98 23.88 -12.34
C ALA A 20 -17.25 24.34 -13.61
N MET A 21 -16.30 23.54 -14.10
CA MET A 21 -15.53 23.88 -15.31
C MET A 21 -16.41 23.99 -16.56
N THR A 22 -17.40 23.12 -16.71
CA THR A 22 -18.33 23.15 -17.86
C THR A 22 -19.19 24.41 -17.86
N LYS A 23 -19.48 24.99 -16.68
CA LYS A 23 -20.18 26.27 -16.58
C LYS A 23 -19.31 27.47 -16.96
N GLU A 24 -18.03 27.43 -16.60
CA GLU A 24 -17.11 28.54 -16.82
C GLU A 24 -16.57 28.59 -18.25
N VAL A 25 -16.46 27.44 -18.93
CA VAL A 25 -15.87 27.35 -20.27
C VAL A 25 -16.92 26.92 -21.27
N PRO A 26 -17.45 27.85 -22.10
CA PRO A 26 -18.44 27.53 -23.14
C PRO A 26 -17.91 26.46 -24.14
N GLY A 27 -18.72 25.44 -24.39
CA GLY A 27 -18.37 24.37 -25.32
C GLY A 27 -17.47 23.26 -24.73
N LEU A 28 -17.04 23.38 -23.46
CA LEU A 28 -16.29 22.33 -22.79
C LEU A 28 -17.21 21.14 -22.47
N SER A 29 -16.80 19.95 -22.88
CA SER A 29 -17.41 18.69 -22.48
C SER A 29 -16.36 17.76 -21.94
N ILE A 30 -16.53 17.27 -20.70
CA ILE A 30 -15.61 16.34 -20.05
C ILE A 30 -16.38 15.09 -19.68
N ASN A 31 -15.91 13.96 -20.18
CA ASN A 31 -16.41 12.64 -19.81
C ASN A 31 -15.27 11.80 -19.25
N TYR A 32 -15.56 10.98 -18.26
CA TYR A 32 -14.61 10.03 -17.73
C TYR A 32 -15.27 8.67 -17.50
N SER A 33 -14.45 7.64 -17.41
CA SER A 33 -14.88 6.31 -17.00
C SER A 33 -13.92 5.75 -15.95
N ILE A 34 -14.48 5.01 -15.01
CA ILE A 34 -13.68 4.34 -13.98
C ILE A 34 -13.23 3.00 -14.56
N LEU A 35 -11.96 2.92 -14.97
CA LEU A 35 -11.38 1.69 -15.51
C LEU A 35 -11.07 0.66 -14.43
N ASN A 36 -10.67 1.13 -13.24
CA ASN A 36 -10.33 0.28 -12.14
C ASN A 36 -10.58 1.02 -10.81
N ALA A 37 -11.29 0.38 -9.90
CA ALA A 37 -11.56 0.91 -8.57
C ALA A 37 -11.25 -0.16 -7.54
N ARG A 38 -10.12 0.00 -6.86
CA ARG A 38 -9.71 -0.90 -5.80
C ARG A 38 -9.65 -0.15 -4.47
N PRO A 39 -10.25 -0.70 -3.40
CA PRO A 39 -10.25 -0.03 -2.13
C PRO A 39 -8.83 0.05 -1.58
N PRO A 40 -8.49 1.15 -0.90
CA PRO A 40 -7.27 1.20 -0.12
C PRO A 40 -7.36 0.19 1.02
N VAL A 41 -6.24 -0.40 1.38
CA VAL A 41 -6.14 -1.33 2.49
C VAL A 41 -5.08 -0.87 3.48
N GLY A 42 -5.29 -1.16 4.74
CA GLY A 42 -4.37 -0.83 5.80
C GLY A 42 -4.54 -1.76 6.99
N VAL A 43 -3.51 -1.83 7.79
CA VAL A 43 -3.52 -2.56 9.05
C VAL A 43 -3.19 -1.60 10.18
N SER A 44 -3.81 -1.77 11.34
CA SER A 44 -3.45 -0.99 12.53
C SER A 44 -1.99 -1.22 12.91
N ALA A 45 -1.29 -0.14 13.22
CA ALA A 45 0.05 -0.19 13.77
C ALA A 45 0.14 -1.05 15.06
N ASP A 46 -0.98 -1.16 15.77
CA ASP A 46 -1.10 -1.93 17.01
C ASP A 46 -1.59 -3.36 16.81
N SER A 47 -1.76 -3.80 15.56
CA SER A 47 -2.19 -5.18 15.31
C SER A 47 -1.18 -6.20 15.83
N PRO A 48 -1.63 -7.38 16.29
CA PRO A 48 -0.72 -8.43 16.76
C PRO A 48 0.31 -8.82 15.70
N LEU A 49 -0.06 -8.83 14.43
CA LEU A 49 0.83 -9.11 13.31
C LEU A 49 2.00 -8.11 13.25
N VAL A 50 1.71 -6.82 13.26
CA VAL A 50 2.73 -5.76 13.21
C VAL A 50 3.64 -5.84 14.43
N ARG A 51 3.06 -5.94 15.64
CA ARG A 51 3.84 -6.04 16.87
C ARG A 51 4.77 -7.25 16.90
N ARG A 52 4.32 -8.40 16.40
CA ARG A 52 5.14 -9.61 16.33
C ARG A 52 6.32 -9.42 15.39
N ILE A 53 6.11 -8.90 14.18
CA ILE A 53 7.18 -8.63 13.23
C ILE A 53 8.20 -7.65 13.83
N GLU A 54 7.76 -6.55 14.42
CA GLU A 54 8.65 -5.58 15.06
C GLU A 54 9.43 -6.17 16.24
N SER A 55 8.80 -7.06 17.01
CA SER A 55 9.50 -7.77 18.08
C SER A 55 10.63 -8.64 17.54
N ILE A 56 10.38 -9.36 16.43
CA ILE A 56 11.40 -10.16 15.75
C ILE A 56 12.53 -9.25 15.26
N CYS A 57 12.21 -8.18 14.53
CA CYS A 57 13.21 -7.23 14.02
C CYS A 57 14.10 -6.69 15.14
N ARG A 58 13.51 -6.33 16.28
CA ARG A 58 14.24 -5.82 17.46
C ARG A 58 15.19 -6.87 18.05
N ARG A 59 14.73 -8.12 18.21
CA ARG A 59 15.57 -9.21 18.73
C ARG A 59 16.73 -9.54 17.80
N GLU A 60 16.49 -9.57 16.52
CA GLU A 60 17.48 -9.88 15.50
C GLU A 60 18.33 -8.68 15.10
N ARG A 61 18.10 -7.50 15.71
CA ARG A 61 18.80 -6.24 15.41
C ARG A 61 18.70 -5.84 13.93
N ILE A 62 17.54 -6.12 13.34
CA ILE A 62 17.22 -5.75 11.96
C ILE A 62 16.52 -4.39 12.01
N GLU A 63 17.09 -3.42 11.32
CA GLU A 63 16.47 -2.11 11.17
C GLU A 63 15.18 -2.24 10.37
N ASN A 64 14.11 -1.62 10.88
CA ASN A 64 12.83 -1.58 10.21
C ASN A 64 12.16 -0.22 10.43
N ALA A 65 11.37 0.19 9.44
CA ALA A 65 10.54 1.38 9.53
C ALA A 65 9.14 1.07 8.98
N ARG A 66 8.12 1.59 9.66
CA ARG A 66 6.75 1.54 9.14
C ARG A 66 6.59 2.55 8.03
N SER A 67 6.00 2.13 6.93
CA SER A 67 5.64 3.05 5.84
C SER A 67 4.37 2.60 5.13
N GLY A 68 3.71 3.53 4.46
CA GLY A 68 2.66 3.21 3.51
C GLY A 68 3.24 3.04 2.11
N LEU A 69 2.59 2.22 1.28
CA LEU A 69 2.90 2.11 -0.13
C LEU A 69 2.02 3.05 -0.94
N GLY A 70 2.61 3.77 -1.88
CA GLY A 70 1.91 4.68 -2.79
C GLY A 70 1.39 3.99 -4.05
N TYR A 71 1.63 2.70 -4.21
CA TYR A 71 1.22 1.91 -5.36
C TYR A 71 0.26 0.79 -4.96
N PHE A 72 -0.31 0.15 -5.95
CA PHE A 72 -1.26 -0.94 -5.82
C PHE A 72 -0.55 -2.28 -5.54
N SER A 73 -1.14 -3.07 -4.66
CA SER A 73 -0.74 -4.45 -4.40
C SER A 73 -1.97 -5.37 -4.47
N ASP A 74 -1.78 -6.59 -4.95
CA ASP A 74 -2.83 -7.61 -5.00
C ASP A 74 -3.39 -7.95 -3.62
N SER A 75 -2.66 -7.65 -2.55
CA SER A 75 -3.18 -7.75 -1.17
C SER A 75 -4.47 -6.94 -0.96
N SER A 76 -4.69 -5.85 -1.72
CA SER A 76 -5.93 -5.07 -1.63
C SER A 76 -7.19 -5.85 -2.04
N VAL A 77 -7.04 -6.90 -2.84
CA VAL A 77 -8.13 -7.80 -3.21
C VAL A 77 -8.28 -8.90 -2.18
N VAL A 78 -7.19 -9.62 -1.91
CA VAL A 78 -7.18 -10.80 -1.02
C VAL A 78 -7.57 -10.44 0.42
N VAL A 79 -7.02 -9.35 0.95
CA VAL A 79 -7.28 -8.90 2.33
C VAL A 79 -8.75 -8.55 2.55
N LYS A 80 -9.37 -7.88 1.59
CA LYS A 80 -10.78 -7.52 1.67
C LYS A 80 -11.67 -8.75 1.72
N GLU A 81 -11.39 -9.73 0.87
CA GLU A 81 -12.19 -10.96 0.77
C GLU A 81 -12.02 -11.86 2.01
N LEU A 82 -10.80 -11.96 2.52
CA LEU A 82 -10.48 -12.84 3.65
C LEU A 82 -10.67 -12.19 5.02
N GLY A 83 -10.71 -10.86 5.10
CA GLY A 83 -10.80 -10.12 6.37
C GLY A 83 -9.61 -10.34 7.30
N VAL A 84 -8.43 -10.67 6.77
CA VAL A 84 -7.23 -10.97 7.55
C VAL A 84 -6.30 -9.77 7.64
N PRO A 85 -5.58 -9.58 8.75
CA PRO A 85 -4.54 -8.56 8.83
C PRO A 85 -3.38 -8.91 7.90
N PHE A 86 -2.74 -7.89 7.32
CA PHE A 86 -1.61 -8.10 6.42
C PHE A 86 -0.54 -7.03 6.61
N VAL A 87 0.67 -7.36 6.19
CA VAL A 87 1.77 -6.42 5.99
C VAL A 87 2.51 -6.79 4.72
N ILE A 88 3.09 -5.79 4.06
CA ILE A 88 4.04 -6.00 2.98
C ILE A 88 5.43 -5.92 3.62
N LEU A 89 6.17 -6.99 3.51
CA LEU A 89 7.50 -7.14 4.11
C LEU A 89 8.42 -7.80 3.09
N GLY A 90 9.54 -7.17 2.82
CA GLY A 90 10.51 -7.70 1.87
C GLY A 90 11.84 -6.94 1.93
N PRO A 91 12.87 -7.46 1.24
CA PRO A 91 14.22 -6.88 1.22
C PRO A 91 14.36 -5.68 0.27
N GLY A 92 13.33 -5.35 -0.51
CA GLY A 92 13.38 -4.28 -1.53
C GLY A 92 13.52 -2.88 -0.93
N GLU A 93 14.09 -2.00 -1.73
CA GLU A 93 14.18 -0.57 -1.45
C GLU A 93 13.16 0.18 -2.29
N ARG A 94 12.29 0.96 -1.67
CA ARG A 94 11.24 1.72 -2.37
C ARG A 94 11.75 2.66 -3.49
N VAL A 95 13.02 3.07 -3.38
CA VAL A 95 13.65 3.97 -4.38
C VAL A 95 13.88 3.26 -5.71
N PHE A 96 13.94 1.93 -5.71
CA PHE A 96 14.26 1.11 -6.88
C PHE A 96 13.04 0.42 -7.50
N ASP A 97 11.86 0.59 -6.91
CA ASP A 97 10.62 0.04 -7.43
C ASP A 97 10.36 0.49 -8.88
N ASP A 98 10.06 -0.44 -9.77
CA ASP A 98 9.72 -0.22 -11.19
C ASP A 98 10.81 0.49 -12.02
N LYS A 99 12.08 0.41 -11.64
CA LYS A 99 13.20 0.93 -12.42
C LYS A 99 13.83 -0.14 -13.30
N MET A 100 14.42 0.27 -14.42
CA MET A 100 15.09 -0.66 -15.34
C MET A 100 16.23 -1.46 -14.69
N ASP A 101 16.92 -0.85 -13.72
CA ASP A 101 18.03 -1.46 -12.99
C ASP A 101 17.62 -1.75 -11.54
N GLU A 102 16.44 -2.35 -11.34
CA GLU A 102 15.98 -2.76 -10.04
C GLU A 102 16.90 -3.85 -9.46
N TYR A 103 17.29 -3.66 -8.22
CA TYR A 103 18.15 -4.61 -7.50
C TYR A 103 17.81 -4.66 -6.02
N VAL A 104 18.30 -5.69 -5.36
CA VAL A 104 18.18 -5.86 -3.92
C VAL A 104 19.54 -6.17 -3.31
N TYR A 105 19.80 -5.65 -2.13
CA TYR A 105 21.00 -5.95 -1.39
C TYR A 105 20.91 -7.33 -0.73
N MET A 106 21.98 -8.14 -0.81
CA MET A 106 21.99 -9.50 -0.27
C MET A 106 21.84 -9.56 1.26
N ASP A 107 22.37 -8.58 1.97
CA ASP A 107 22.18 -8.45 3.42
C ASP A 107 20.71 -8.22 3.80
N LYS A 108 19.96 -7.48 2.97
CA LYS A 108 18.52 -7.29 3.12
C LYS A 108 17.74 -8.59 2.86
N VAL A 109 18.16 -9.39 1.86
CA VAL A 109 17.59 -10.72 1.61
C VAL A 109 17.78 -11.62 2.82
N CYS A 110 19.01 -11.68 3.36
CA CYS A 110 19.30 -12.47 4.56
C CYS A 110 18.52 -11.98 5.79
N ALA A 111 18.34 -10.67 5.93
CA ALA A 111 17.53 -10.11 7.02
C ALA A 111 16.03 -10.50 6.87
N ALA A 112 15.47 -10.40 5.67
CA ALA A 112 14.09 -10.81 5.40
C ALA A 112 13.89 -12.30 5.67
N GLN A 113 14.82 -13.16 5.23
CA GLN A 113 14.81 -14.60 5.52
C GLN A 113 14.71 -14.86 7.02
N LYS A 114 15.54 -14.23 7.83
CA LYS A 114 15.52 -14.39 9.30
C LYS A 114 14.17 -14.02 9.89
N ILE A 115 13.56 -12.92 9.42
CA ILE A 115 12.24 -12.49 9.89
C ILE A 115 11.20 -13.57 9.57
N TYR A 116 11.19 -14.09 8.35
CA TYR A 116 10.24 -15.13 7.92
C TYR A 116 10.41 -16.43 8.71
N GLU A 117 11.64 -16.89 8.90
CA GLU A 117 11.92 -18.09 9.71
C GLU A 117 11.40 -17.93 11.13
N LYS A 118 11.71 -16.83 11.79
CA LYS A 118 11.27 -16.56 13.16
C LYS A 118 9.76 -16.41 13.26
N TYR A 119 9.14 -15.77 12.28
CA TYR A 119 7.70 -15.61 12.26
C TYR A 119 6.95 -16.94 12.09
N MET A 120 7.48 -17.87 11.29
CA MET A 120 6.86 -19.16 11.03
C MET A 120 7.11 -20.20 12.13
N LEU A 121 8.25 -20.13 12.82
CA LEU A 121 8.66 -21.14 13.78
C LEU A 121 8.36 -20.81 15.25
N GLU A 122 8.08 -19.56 15.57
CA GLU A 122 7.72 -19.07 16.92
C GLU A 122 6.24 -18.69 17.00
#